data_45afacc6c5616359edd339f4f5cdaea9
#
_entry.id   45afacc6c5616359edd339f4f5cdaea9
#
_cell.length_a   1.000
_cell.length_b   1.000
_cell.length_c   1.000
_cell.angle_alpha   90.00
_cell.angle_beta   90.00
_cell.angle_gamma   90.00
#
_symmetry.space_group_name_H-M   'P 1'
#
loop_
_entity.id
_entity.type
_entity.pdbx_description
1 polymer ?
#
loop_
_entity_poly.entity_id
_entity_poly.type
_entity_poly.pdbx_seq_one_letter_code
_entity_poly.pdbx_strand_id
1 'polypeptide(L)'
;MTKPYVKPIEDDTIRLRLLEEADLEMTLGWRNQDNIRRWFLTSSVLAFDQHRNWFLNYQTRDNDFIFIIESKTQAGVPVGQISLYDIDFEDRRGEYGRLMIGNPIAIRQGFARKATRLILQFAFETVKLDEVYLSVLLNNEPAINLYTACGFLVNGQAEKTLMLSIKKPSSP
;
A
#
# COMPACT_ATOMS: atom_id res chain seq x y z
N MET A 1 11.18 -17.74 -8.59
CA MET A 1 11.54 -16.47 -9.26
C MET A 1 12.03 -15.51 -8.18
N THR A 2 12.96 -14.63 -8.48
CA THR A 2 13.40 -13.59 -7.55
C THR A 2 12.57 -12.34 -7.77
N LYS A 3 12.27 -11.62 -6.69
CA LYS A 3 11.56 -10.34 -6.74
C LYS A 3 12.22 -9.40 -7.76
N PRO A 4 11.47 -8.83 -8.73
CA PRO A 4 12.03 -7.88 -9.67
C PRO A 4 12.51 -6.62 -8.93
N TYR A 5 13.64 -6.09 -9.38
CA TYR A 5 14.14 -4.82 -8.87
C TYR A 5 13.22 -3.68 -9.31
N VAL A 6 12.84 -2.85 -8.36
CA VAL A 6 12.10 -1.60 -8.61
C VAL A 6 12.93 -0.44 -8.08
N LYS A 7 13.25 0.50 -8.97
CA LYS A 7 13.90 1.74 -8.56
C LYS A 7 12.97 2.49 -7.59
N PRO A 8 13.49 3.08 -6.50
CA PRO A 8 12.66 3.90 -5.62
C PRO A 8 11.89 4.99 -6.38
N ILE A 9 10.64 5.20 -5.97
CA ILE A 9 9.71 6.18 -6.53
C ILE A 9 9.61 7.30 -5.52
N GLU A 10 9.75 8.55 -5.95
CA GLU A 10 9.79 9.64 -4.99
C GLU A 10 9.21 10.95 -5.54
N ASP A 11 8.74 11.80 -4.64
CA ASP A 11 8.49 13.21 -4.85
C ASP A 11 9.46 14.07 -3.98
N ASP A 12 9.15 15.34 -3.80
CA ASP A 12 9.99 16.24 -3.01
C ASP A 12 9.98 15.91 -1.51
N THR A 13 8.97 15.15 -1.02
CA THR A 13 8.69 14.95 0.40
C THR A 13 8.79 13.52 0.89
N ILE A 14 8.50 12.55 0.03
CA ILE A 14 8.53 11.13 0.37
C ILE A 14 9.26 10.32 -0.69
N ARG A 15 9.72 9.16 -0.27
CA ARG A 15 10.30 8.12 -1.12
C ARG A 15 9.64 6.78 -0.80
N LEU A 16 9.32 6.03 -1.82
CA LEU A 16 8.85 4.64 -1.75
C LEU A 16 9.98 3.72 -2.19
N ARG A 17 10.46 2.84 -1.32
CA ARG A 17 11.39 1.76 -1.67
C ARG A 17 10.79 0.40 -1.34
N LEU A 18 11.19 -0.64 -2.04
CA LEU A 18 10.71 -1.99 -1.73
C LEU A 18 11.03 -2.39 -0.28
N LEU A 19 10.13 -3.21 0.29
CA LEU A 19 10.29 -3.85 1.59
C LEU A 19 11.48 -4.79 1.58
N GLU A 20 12.33 -4.69 2.59
CA GLU A 20 13.51 -5.53 2.82
C GLU A 20 13.35 -6.35 4.12
N GLU A 21 14.16 -7.41 4.30
CA GLU A 21 14.11 -8.22 5.51
C GLU A 21 14.40 -7.42 6.78
N ALA A 22 15.26 -6.42 6.70
CA ALA A 22 15.59 -5.52 7.80
C ALA A 22 14.40 -4.70 8.31
N ASP A 23 13.33 -4.56 7.51
CA ASP A 23 12.13 -3.80 7.88
C ASP A 23 11.11 -4.61 8.68
N LEU A 24 11.30 -5.93 8.81
CA LEU A 24 10.24 -6.83 9.31
C LEU A 24 9.83 -6.55 10.75
N GLU A 25 10.78 -6.29 11.65
CA GLU A 25 10.46 -5.98 13.05
C GLU A 25 9.67 -4.67 13.15
N MET A 26 10.08 -3.66 12.41
CA MET A 26 9.42 -2.36 12.38
C MET A 26 8.01 -2.46 11.81
N THR A 27 7.85 -3.11 10.67
CA THR A 27 6.54 -3.24 9.99
C THR A 27 5.58 -4.13 10.78
N LEU A 28 6.07 -5.17 11.44
CA LEU A 28 5.30 -5.98 12.38
C LEU A 28 4.82 -5.14 13.58
N GLY A 29 5.71 -4.34 14.15
CA GLY A 29 5.38 -3.41 15.23
C GLY A 29 4.25 -2.46 14.83
N TRP A 30 4.31 -1.89 13.63
CA TRP A 30 3.23 -1.04 13.10
C TRP A 30 1.93 -1.83 12.91
N ARG A 31 2.02 -3.01 12.25
CA ARG A 31 0.86 -3.86 11.95
C ARG A 31 0.10 -4.29 13.20
N ASN A 32 0.80 -4.48 14.31
CA ASN A 32 0.25 -4.93 15.58
C ASN A 32 -0.31 -3.79 16.46
N GLN A 33 -0.13 -2.53 16.09
CA GLN A 33 -0.76 -1.42 16.81
C GLN A 33 -2.29 -1.53 16.73
N ASP A 34 -3.00 -1.35 17.84
CA ASP A 34 -4.46 -1.52 17.92
C ASP A 34 -5.22 -0.58 16.97
N ASN A 35 -4.74 0.66 16.84
CA ASN A 35 -5.32 1.66 15.93
C ASN A 35 -5.09 1.35 14.45
N ILE A 36 -4.15 0.47 14.12
CA ILE A 36 -3.85 0.03 12.76
C ILE A 36 -4.50 -1.32 12.48
N ARG A 37 -4.25 -2.37 13.31
CA ARG A 37 -4.72 -3.72 13.04
C ARG A 37 -6.23 -3.86 12.92
N ARG A 38 -7.00 -3.02 13.61
CA ARG A 38 -8.47 -3.01 13.54
C ARG A 38 -9.04 -2.73 12.14
N TRP A 39 -8.25 -2.16 11.26
CA TRP A 39 -8.66 -1.82 9.88
C TRP A 39 -8.31 -2.90 8.86
N PHE A 40 -7.63 -3.95 9.26
CA PHE A 40 -7.38 -5.10 8.41
C PHE A 40 -8.49 -6.14 8.56
N LEU A 41 -8.77 -6.88 7.50
CA LEU A 41 -9.76 -7.96 7.51
C LEU A 41 -9.43 -9.01 8.58
N THR A 42 -8.13 -9.29 8.78
CA THR A 42 -7.63 -10.11 9.90
C THR A 42 -7.00 -9.18 10.92
N SER A 43 -7.70 -8.94 12.03
CA SER A 43 -7.28 -8.00 13.07
C SER A 43 -6.50 -8.61 14.22
N SER A 44 -6.18 -9.91 14.17
CA SER A 44 -5.35 -10.59 15.18
C SER A 44 -3.93 -10.04 15.23
N VAL A 45 -3.31 -10.13 16.40
CA VAL A 45 -1.87 -9.87 16.58
C VAL A 45 -1.08 -10.95 15.84
N LEU A 46 -0.10 -10.54 15.05
CA LEU A 46 0.78 -11.44 14.31
C LEU A 46 2.05 -11.71 15.11
N ALA A 47 2.50 -12.98 15.13
CA ALA A 47 3.81 -13.35 15.64
C ALA A 47 4.88 -13.08 14.58
N PHE A 48 6.14 -12.87 15.03
CA PHE A 48 7.26 -12.60 14.13
C PHE A 48 7.46 -13.70 13.08
N ASP A 49 7.38 -14.98 13.49
CA ASP A 49 7.55 -16.11 12.57
C ASP A 49 6.48 -16.14 11.47
N GLN A 50 5.24 -15.77 11.79
CA GLN A 50 4.17 -15.64 10.79
C GLN A 50 4.49 -14.51 9.79
N HIS A 51 4.94 -13.38 10.29
CA HIS A 51 5.30 -12.22 9.46
C HIS A 51 6.53 -12.52 8.58
N ARG A 52 7.53 -13.21 9.13
CA ARG A 52 8.70 -13.64 8.38
C ARG A 52 8.36 -14.66 7.29
N ASN A 53 7.53 -15.65 7.59
CA ASN A 53 7.08 -16.64 6.60
C ASN A 53 6.28 -15.99 5.47
N TRP A 54 5.42 -15.00 5.81
CA TRP A 54 4.74 -14.20 4.81
C TRP A 54 5.73 -13.43 3.91
N PHE A 55 6.78 -12.83 4.48
CA PHE A 55 7.81 -12.13 3.72
C PHE A 55 8.59 -13.06 2.79
N LEU A 56 8.95 -14.27 3.23
CA LEU A 56 9.60 -15.26 2.37
C LEU A 56 8.74 -15.62 1.16
N ASN A 57 7.43 -15.79 1.35
CA ASN A 57 6.49 -16.01 0.24
C ASN A 57 6.39 -14.77 -0.65
N TYR A 58 6.34 -13.57 -0.07
CA TYR A 58 6.37 -12.32 -0.82
C TYR A 58 7.58 -12.22 -1.75
N GLN A 59 8.76 -12.62 -1.31
CA GLN A 59 9.99 -12.55 -2.12
C GLN A 59 9.94 -13.44 -3.37
N THR A 60 9.10 -14.46 -3.42
CA THR A 60 8.95 -15.34 -4.58
C THR A 60 7.92 -14.86 -5.61
N ARG A 61 7.16 -13.80 -5.29
CA ARG A 61 6.09 -13.28 -6.15
C ARG A 61 6.61 -12.12 -6.99
N ASP A 62 6.32 -12.13 -8.28
CA ASP A 62 6.61 -11.05 -9.22
C ASP A 62 5.43 -10.07 -9.40
N ASN A 63 4.26 -10.44 -8.88
CA ASN A 63 3.01 -9.68 -8.97
C ASN A 63 2.58 -9.02 -7.65
N ASP A 64 3.49 -8.85 -6.70
CA ASP A 64 3.25 -8.26 -5.38
C ASP A 64 4.39 -7.28 -5.05
N PHE A 65 4.10 -6.00 -4.90
CA PHE A 65 5.06 -4.96 -4.58
C PHE A 65 4.65 -4.24 -3.30
N ILE A 66 5.50 -4.34 -2.28
CA ILE A 66 5.32 -3.69 -0.99
C ILE A 66 6.41 -2.64 -0.84
N PHE A 67 5.99 -1.42 -0.54
CA PHE A 67 6.89 -0.29 -0.39
C PHE A 67 6.88 0.24 1.03
N ILE A 68 8.06 0.55 1.55
CA ILE A 68 8.24 1.38 2.72
C ILE A 68 8.15 2.84 2.30
N ILE A 69 7.38 3.61 3.04
CA ILE A 69 7.25 5.06 2.87
C ILE A 69 8.30 5.72 3.77
N GLU A 70 9.24 6.41 3.18
CA GLU A 70 10.27 7.17 3.88
C GLU A 70 10.01 8.67 3.77
N SER A 71 10.18 9.41 4.87
CA SER A 71 10.07 10.87 4.89
C SER A 71 11.38 11.51 4.49
N LYS A 72 11.45 12.18 3.35
CA LYS A 72 12.63 12.93 2.90
C LYS A 72 12.87 14.18 3.75
N THR A 73 11.81 14.75 4.32
CA THR A 73 11.90 15.92 5.20
C THR A 73 12.40 15.60 6.60
N GLN A 74 12.48 14.31 6.94
CA GLN A 74 12.96 13.79 8.23
C GLN A 74 14.10 12.79 8.03
N ALA A 75 15.07 13.14 7.21
CA ALA A 75 16.30 12.37 6.98
C ALA A 75 16.07 10.90 6.54
N GLY A 76 15.02 10.64 5.76
CA GLY A 76 14.74 9.29 5.25
C GLY A 76 14.12 8.33 6.26
N VAL A 77 13.58 8.85 7.38
CA VAL A 77 12.95 8.00 8.40
C VAL A 77 11.75 7.24 7.81
N PRO A 78 11.67 5.90 7.98
CA PRO A 78 10.50 5.13 7.60
C PRO A 78 9.27 5.54 8.42
N VAL A 79 8.15 5.77 7.75
CA VAL A 79 6.93 6.28 8.38
C VAL A 79 5.71 5.39 8.15
N GLY A 80 5.75 4.52 7.17
CA GLY A 80 4.61 3.65 6.84
C GLY A 80 4.94 2.65 5.74
N GLN A 81 3.89 1.97 5.29
CA GLN A 81 3.93 0.94 4.24
C GLN A 81 2.73 1.09 3.33
N ILE A 82 2.88 0.72 2.08
CA ILE A 82 1.83 0.68 1.05
C ILE A 82 2.13 -0.43 0.04
N SER A 83 1.10 -0.98 -0.60
CA SER A 83 1.29 -2.10 -1.55
C SER A 83 0.43 -1.96 -2.80
N LEU A 84 0.99 -2.50 -3.89
CA LEU A 84 0.28 -2.88 -5.10
C LEU A 84 0.53 -4.37 -5.31
N TYR A 85 -0.52 -5.19 -5.28
CA TYR A 85 -0.39 -6.66 -5.25
C TYR A 85 -1.51 -7.35 -6.01
N ASP A 86 -1.42 -8.68 -6.09
CA ASP A 86 -2.33 -9.53 -6.87
C ASP A 86 -2.53 -8.95 -8.29
N ILE A 87 -1.38 -8.55 -8.89
CA ILE A 87 -1.37 -7.97 -10.22
C ILE A 87 -1.66 -9.08 -11.23
N ASP A 88 -2.70 -8.87 -12.01
CA ASP A 88 -2.99 -9.62 -13.22
C ASP A 88 -2.43 -8.83 -14.41
N PHE A 89 -1.36 -9.37 -15.02
CA PHE A 89 -0.70 -8.74 -16.15
C PHE A 89 -1.48 -8.93 -17.47
N GLU A 90 -2.35 -9.95 -17.57
CA GLU A 90 -3.20 -10.19 -18.75
C GLU A 90 -4.37 -9.20 -18.75
N ASP A 91 -5.11 -9.14 -17.63
CA ASP A 91 -6.23 -8.19 -17.45
C ASP A 91 -5.75 -6.77 -17.12
N ARG A 92 -4.45 -6.57 -16.92
CA ARG A 92 -3.80 -5.28 -16.62
C ARG A 92 -4.46 -4.55 -15.46
N ARG A 93 -4.70 -5.27 -14.37
CA ARG A 93 -5.30 -4.78 -13.14
C ARG A 93 -4.53 -5.24 -11.91
N GLY A 94 -4.63 -4.51 -10.80
CA GLY A 94 -3.96 -4.88 -9.56
C GLY A 94 -4.65 -4.31 -8.35
N GLU A 95 -4.46 -4.94 -7.19
CA GLU A 95 -5.04 -4.50 -5.93
C GLU A 95 -4.10 -3.55 -5.20
N TYR A 96 -4.66 -2.41 -4.78
CA TYR A 96 -4.03 -1.47 -3.88
C TYR A 96 -4.41 -1.80 -2.44
N GLY A 97 -3.46 -1.76 -1.51
CA GLY A 97 -3.81 -1.97 -0.12
C GLY A 97 -2.62 -2.00 0.82
N ARG A 98 -2.82 -2.63 1.97
CA ARG A 98 -1.85 -2.75 3.06
C ARG A 98 -1.24 -1.41 3.48
N LEU A 99 -1.98 -0.30 3.26
CA LEU A 99 -1.57 1.03 3.67
C LEU A 99 -1.62 1.14 5.18
N MET A 100 -0.50 1.53 5.77
CA MET A 100 -0.41 1.91 7.18
C MET A 100 0.61 3.03 7.36
N ILE A 101 0.27 4.00 8.19
CA ILE A 101 1.21 5.01 8.71
C ILE A 101 1.46 4.63 10.17
N GLY A 102 2.61 4.02 10.40
CA GLY A 102 2.94 3.39 11.68
C GLY A 102 3.78 4.27 12.61
N ASN A 103 4.51 5.22 12.04
CA ASN A 103 5.34 6.13 12.83
C ASN A 103 4.55 7.37 13.26
N PRO A 104 4.43 7.66 14.59
CA PRO A 104 3.67 8.81 15.08
C PRO A 104 4.11 10.17 14.52
N ILE A 105 5.36 10.32 14.12
CA ILE A 105 5.88 11.57 13.55
C ILE A 105 5.21 11.94 12.22
N ALA A 106 4.60 10.97 11.54
CA ALA A 106 3.96 11.14 10.24
C ALA A 106 2.46 11.45 10.32
N ILE A 107 1.89 11.45 11.51
CA ILE A 107 0.44 11.66 11.71
C ILE A 107 0.07 13.07 11.21
N ARG A 108 -1.00 13.14 10.40
CA ARG A 108 -1.56 14.38 9.81
C ARG A 108 -0.61 15.15 8.88
N GLN A 109 0.48 14.54 8.40
CA GLN A 109 1.39 15.16 7.43
C GLN A 109 1.04 14.86 5.97
N GLY A 110 -0.06 14.17 5.71
CA GLY A 110 -0.54 13.86 4.35
C GLY A 110 0.27 12.79 3.62
N PHE A 111 1.14 12.06 4.30
CA PHE A 111 2.00 11.04 3.67
C PHE A 111 1.21 9.92 3.02
N ALA A 112 0.11 9.48 3.62
CA ALA A 112 -0.76 8.46 3.03
C ALA A 112 -1.28 8.89 1.64
N ARG A 113 -1.71 10.15 1.49
CA ARG A 113 -2.21 10.68 0.22
C ARG A 113 -1.11 10.78 -0.84
N LYS A 114 0.09 11.23 -0.45
CA LYS A 114 1.24 11.31 -1.35
C LYS A 114 1.69 9.92 -1.80
N ALA A 115 1.81 8.98 -0.88
CA ALA A 115 2.15 7.59 -1.18
C ALA A 115 1.12 6.93 -2.11
N THR A 116 -0.17 7.18 -1.90
CA THR A 116 -1.24 6.69 -2.79
C THR A 116 -1.06 7.22 -4.22
N ARG A 117 -0.75 8.50 -4.39
CA ARG A 117 -0.50 9.08 -5.71
C ARG A 117 0.72 8.47 -6.40
N LEU A 118 1.83 8.28 -5.67
CA LEU A 118 3.03 7.65 -6.22
C LEU A 118 2.80 6.19 -6.62
N ILE A 119 2.04 5.43 -5.83
CA ILE A 119 1.67 4.05 -6.17
C ILE A 119 0.80 4.00 -7.42
N LEU A 120 -0.15 4.90 -7.58
CA LEU A 120 -0.98 4.98 -8.79
C LEU A 120 -0.14 5.34 -10.02
N GLN A 121 0.81 6.27 -9.87
CA GLN A 121 1.76 6.57 -10.94
C GLN A 121 2.59 5.34 -11.30
N PHE A 122 3.13 4.62 -10.34
CA PHE A 122 3.85 3.37 -10.55
C PHE A 122 2.98 2.33 -11.27
N ALA A 123 1.74 2.13 -10.82
CA ALA A 123 0.80 1.20 -11.43
C ALA A 123 0.54 1.51 -12.91
N PHE A 124 0.27 2.77 -13.24
CA PHE A 124 -0.13 3.18 -14.58
C PHE A 124 1.06 3.42 -15.53
N GLU A 125 2.17 3.96 -15.02
CA GLU A 125 3.30 4.37 -15.86
C GLU A 125 4.40 3.31 -15.94
N THR A 126 4.65 2.56 -14.87
CA THR A 126 5.71 1.55 -14.82
C THR A 126 5.17 0.16 -15.07
N VAL A 127 4.18 -0.28 -14.29
CA VAL A 127 3.57 -1.62 -14.44
C VAL A 127 2.63 -1.69 -15.64
N LYS A 128 2.13 -0.53 -16.12
CA LYS A 128 1.25 -0.41 -17.30
C LYS A 128 -0.14 -1.02 -17.09
N LEU A 129 -0.66 -0.93 -15.87
CA LEU A 129 -2.03 -1.33 -15.57
C LEU A 129 -3.04 -0.36 -16.20
N ASP A 130 -4.25 -0.86 -16.43
CA ASP A 130 -5.40 -0.08 -16.87
C ASP A 130 -6.35 0.24 -15.72
N GLU A 131 -6.33 -0.57 -14.65
CA GLU A 131 -7.16 -0.41 -13.47
C GLU A 131 -6.41 -0.78 -12.19
N VAL A 132 -6.64 0.01 -11.14
CA VAL A 132 -6.26 -0.30 -9.76
C VAL A 132 -7.53 -0.34 -8.91
N TYR A 133 -7.71 -1.42 -8.16
CA TYR A 133 -8.89 -1.61 -7.30
C TYR A 133 -8.49 -1.84 -5.85
N LEU A 134 -9.44 -1.69 -4.95
CA LEU A 134 -9.25 -1.95 -3.52
C LEU A 134 -10.58 -2.35 -2.86
N SER A 135 -10.45 -2.98 -1.69
CA SER A 135 -11.55 -3.22 -0.77
C SER A 135 -11.24 -2.55 0.57
N VAL A 136 -12.22 -1.88 1.15
CA VAL A 136 -12.09 -1.18 2.43
C VAL A 136 -13.30 -1.46 3.32
N LEU A 137 -13.10 -1.57 4.64
CA LEU A 137 -14.19 -1.75 5.59
C LEU A 137 -15.17 -0.56 5.52
N LEU A 138 -16.47 -0.84 5.54
CA LEU A 138 -17.54 0.17 5.42
C LEU A 138 -17.45 1.28 6.48
N ASN A 139 -16.93 0.97 7.67
CA ASN A 139 -16.77 1.90 8.77
C ASN A 139 -15.39 2.59 8.80
N ASN A 140 -14.53 2.36 7.82
CA ASN A 140 -13.22 3.02 7.73
C ASN A 140 -13.34 4.33 6.93
N GLU A 141 -14.11 5.28 7.46
CA GLU A 141 -14.34 6.58 6.82
C GLU A 141 -13.04 7.33 6.45
N PRO A 142 -11.99 7.37 7.33
CA PRO A 142 -10.75 8.04 6.97
C PRO A 142 -10.10 7.48 5.70
N ALA A 143 -10.09 6.16 5.53
CA ALA A 143 -9.54 5.53 4.34
C ALA A 143 -10.41 5.76 3.10
N ILE A 144 -11.73 5.65 3.23
CA ILE A 144 -12.68 5.93 2.13
C ILE A 144 -12.49 7.37 1.63
N ASN A 145 -12.42 8.35 2.54
CA ASN A 145 -12.18 9.75 2.20
C ASN A 145 -10.82 9.97 1.51
N LEU A 146 -9.78 9.27 1.97
CA LEU A 146 -8.45 9.31 1.33
C LEU A 146 -8.52 8.80 -0.11
N TYR A 147 -9.13 7.63 -0.33
CA TYR A 147 -9.17 6.99 -1.64
C TYR A 147 -10.02 7.79 -2.63
N THR A 148 -11.19 8.27 -2.22
CA THR A 148 -12.03 9.12 -3.07
C THR A 148 -11.34 10.45 -3.41
N ALA A 149 -10.59 11.04 -2.47
CA ALA A 149 -9.77 12.23 -2.72
C ALA A 149 -8.56 11.97 -3.66
N CYS A 150 -8.17 10.70 -3.83
CA CYS A 150 -7.15 10.27 -4.80
C CYS A 150 -7.76 9.85 -6.16
N GLY A 151 -9.08 9.90 -6.32
CA GLY A 151 -9.77 9.62 -7.59
C GLY A 151 -10.37 8.22 -7.70
N PHE A 152 -10.32 7.40 -6.66
CA PHE A 152 -11.04 6.14 -6.65
C PHE A 152 -12.55 6.37 -6.60
N LEU A 153 -13.28 5.57 -7.36
CA LEU A 153 -14.74 5.59 -7.42
C LEU A 153 -15.31 4.29 -6.84
N VAL A 154 -16.39 4.41 -6.08
CA VAL A 154 -17.11 3.25 -5.56
C VAL A 154 -17.75 2.51 -6.73
N ASN A 155 -17.50 1.22 -6.85
CA ASN A 155 -18.05 0.37 -7.90
C ASN A 155 -18.75 -0.89 -7.38
N GLY A 156 -18.79 -1.09 -6.06
CA GLY A 156 -19.49 -2.21 -5.46
C GLY A 156 -19.47 -2.17 -3.93
N GLN A 157 -20.29 -3.04 -3.33
CA GLN A 157 -20.36 -3.23 -1.89
C GLN A 157 -20.62 -4.70 -1.58
N ALA A 158 -19.89 -5.23 -0.60
CA ALA A 158 -20.16 -6.52 0.04
C ALA A 158 -20.67 -6.28 1.47
N GLU A 159 -20.93 -7.37 2.21
CA GLU A 159 -21.50 -7.28 3.57
C GLU A 159 -20.73 -6.34 4.51
N LYS A 160 -19.40 -6.37 4.45
CA LYS A 160 -18.54 -5.60 5.37
C LYS A 160 -17.60 -4.62 4.67
N THR A 161 -17.53 -4.64 3.34
CA THR A 161 -16.55 -3.88 2.58
C THR A 161 -17.18 -3.10 1.44
N LEU A 162 -16.57 -1.95 1.15
CA LEU A 162 -16.81 -1.15 -0.03
C LEU A 162 -15.70 -1.46 -1.05
N MET A 163 -16.07 -1.65 -2.30
CA MET A 163 -15.14 -1.85 -3.40
C MET A 163 -15.00 -0.55 -4.18
N LEU A 164 -13.77 -0.14 -4.40
CA LEU A 164 -13.44 1.05 -5.18
C LEU A 164 -12.42 0.70 -6.27
N SER A 165 -12.48 1.42 -7.37
CA SER A 165 -11.43 1.35 -8.39
C SER A 165 -11.14 2.70 -9.02
N ILE A 166 -9.96 2.78 -9.65
CA ILE A 166 -9.54 3.90 -10.46
C ILE A 166 -8.96 3.36 -11.77
N LYS A 167 -9.41 3.91 -12.89
CA LYS A 167 -8.87 3.59 -14.21
C LYS A 167 -7.75 4.54 -14.58
N LYS A 168 -6.81 4.04 -15.38
CA LYS A 168 -5.78 4.88 -15.95
C LYS A 168 -6.42 6.08 -16.68
N PRO A 169 -5.99 7.30 -16.40
CA PRO A 169 -6.46 8.47 -17.14
C PRO A 169 -6.23 8.28 -18.65
N SER A 170 -7.24 8.62 -19.46
CA SER A 170 -7.07 8.67 -20.90
C SER A 170 -5.95 9.66 -21.22
N SER A 171 -5.00 9.27 -22.06
CA SER A 171 -4.04 10.24 -22.59
C SER A 171 -4.81 11.31 -23.38
N PRO A 172 -4.46 12.59 -23.22
CA PRO A 172 -5.09 13.67 -23.98
C PRO A 172 -4.87 13.50 -25.48
#